data_0eb798728ec8b86992b288659dea6de9
#
_entry.id   0eb798728ec8b86992b288659dea6de9
#
_cell.length_a   1.000
_cell.length_b   1.000
_cell.length_c   1.000
_cell.angle_alpha   90.00
_cell.angle_beta   90.00
_cell.angle_gamma   90.00
#
_symmetry.space_group_name_H-M   'P 1'
#
loop_
_entity.id
_entity.type
_entity.pdbx_description
1 polymer ?
#
loop_
_entity_poly.entity_id
_entity_poly.type
_entity_poly.pdbx_seq_one_letter_code
_entity_poly.pdbx_strand_id
1 'polypeptide(L)'
;MIRYPFSRRSFAAFAALTLSMTSNLHGQANPTNVPPAPAAPSAEVAGPVFPKADPSDFTADSPTKEQVEAFLQASWGYDPNRVYQVTRIVKTAVPGISNVVVLVGEKGRKETGALQFFALPDGKHLITNNEMLPFGPRPYAENRATLVERAVGPSQGGASKDLEIVEFADFQCPHCKDAQPTVQKILTDYPNAHFVFESFPLPQHPQAFRAAAYGVCVAKLGGDKAFFDYDAAVYEGQAGLATDEGATLTLNSAVTKAGQDPAKVEECSKTPEAKATVDGSVKLARDLNVNETPWLFINGRGIPLLGVNYDTLKQMISRHSSNDGPTK
;
A
#
# COMPACT_ATOMS: atom_id res chain seq x y z
N MET A 1 24.45 19.93 25.27
CA MET A 1 23.24 20.69 24.97
C MET A 1 23.51 21.55 23.74
N ILE A 2 23.12 21.09 22.57
CA ILE A 2 23.21 21.87 21.33
C ILE A 2 21.77 21.93 20.77
N ARG A 3 21.20 23.13 20.79
CA ARG A 3 19.86 23.41 20.26
C ARG A 3 20.00 23.75 18.78
N TYR A 4 19.36 22.99 17.91
CA TYR A 4 19.13 23.37 16.51
C TYR A 4 17.78 24.04 16.36
N PRO A 5 17.67 25.15 15.61
CA PRO A 5 16.41 25.83 15.38
C PRO A 5 15.63 25.14 14.26
N PHE A 6 14.40 24.74 14.56
CA PHE A 6 13.41 24.28 13.56
C PHE A 6 12.96 25.44 12.69
N SER A 7 13.28 25.41 11.41
CA SER A 7 12.69 26.28 10.40
C SER A 7 11.40 25.65 9.87
N ARG A 8 10.26 26.23 10.27
CA ARG A 8 8.95 25.98 9.65
C ARG A 8 8.95 26.56 8.25
N ARG A 9 8.86 25.74 7.21
CA ARG A 9 8.45 26.19 5.88
C ARG A 9 7.09 25.63 5.54
N SER A 10 6.17 26.55 5.38
CA SER A 10 4.77 26.41 5.07
C SER A 10 4.54 25.68 3.75
N PHE A 11 3.66 24.68 3.77
CA PHE A 11 3.05 24.16 2.55
C PHE A 11 1.95 25.12 2.10
N ALA A 12 2.11 25.68 0.91
CA ALA A 12 1.12 26.53 0.26
C ALA A 12 -0.02 25.67 -0.29
N ALA A 13 -1.21 25.97 0.15
CA ALA A 13 -2.46 25.44 -0.39
C ALA A 13 -2.67 25.95 -1.82
N PHE A 14 -2.92 25.05 -2.78
CA PHE A 14 -3.44 25.42 -4.08
C PHE A 14 -4.95 25.61 -3.97
N ALA A 15 -5.36 26.88 -4.03
CA ALA A 15 -6.74 27.27 -4.15
C ALA A 15 -7.22 27.06 -5.59
N ALA A 16 -8.31 26.32 -5.76
CA ALA A 16 -9.02 26.21 -7.03
C ALA A 16 -9.72 27.52 -7.36
N LEU A 17 -9.37 28.11 -8.48
CA LEU A 17 -10.03 29.30 -9.03
C LEU A 17 -11.24 28.84 -9.87
N THR A 18 -12.44 29.00 -9.34
CA THR A 18 -13.69 28.86 -10.11
C THR A 18 -13.95 30.12 -10.90
N LEU A 19 -13.86 30.02 -12.22
CA LEU A 19 -14.25 31.09 -13.13
C LEU A 19 -15.72 30.92 -13.50
N SER A 20 -16.56 31.84 -12.99
CA SER A 20 -17.97 31.96 -13.34
C SER A 20 -18.08 32.62 -14.71
N MET A 21 -18.59 31.93 -15.72
CA MET A 21 -18.98 32.54 -16.99
C MET A 21 -20.49 32.76 -17.02
N THR A 22 -20.86 34.02 -17.11
CA THR A 22 -22.22 34.50 -17.38
C THR A 22 -22.63 34.20 -18.82
N SER A 23 -23.77 33.57 -18.96
CA SER A 23 -24.43 33.30 -20.24
C SER A 23 -25.03 34.53 -20.83
N ASN A 24 -24.66 34.86 -22.07
CA ASN A 24 -25.43 35.73 -22.95
C ASN A 24 -26.02 34.87 -24.10
N LEU A 25 -27.34 34.77 -24.09
CA LEU A 25 -28.12 34.30 -25.25
C LEU A 25 -28.13 35.39 -26.34
N HIS A 26 -27.78 35.06 -27.56
CA HIS A 26 -28.40 35.57 -28.81
C HIS A 26 -27.91 34.79 -30.02
N GLY A 27 -28.84 34.37 -30.88
CA GLY A 27 -28.63 34.13 -32.29
C GLY A 27 -28.56 32.67 -32.76
N GLN A 28 -29.70 32.15 -33.21
CA GLN A 28 -29.79 30.94 -34.02
C GLN A 28 -29.10 31.22 -35.40
N ALA A 29 -28.10 30.40 -35.74
CA ALA A 29 -27.67 30.18 -37.10
C ALA A 29 -27.54 28.66 -37.33
N ASN A 30 -28.13 28.19 -38.44
CA ASN A 30 -28.16 26.79 -38.89
C ASN A 30 -26.74 26.21 -38.98
N PRO A 31 -26.46 25.00 -38.50
CA PRO A 31 -25.18 24.37 -38.71
C PRO A 31 -25.07 23.82 -40.14
N THR A 32 -24.22 24.42 -40.93
CA THR A 32 -23.66 23.80 -42.13
C THR A 32 -22.81 22.62 -41.73
N ASN A 33 -23.11 21.47 -42.32
CA ASN A 33 -22.46 20.18 -42.13
C ASN A 33 -21.03 20.25 -42.71
N VAL A 34 -20.07 20.66 -41.87
CA VAL A 34 -18.63 20.60 -42.20
C VAL A 34 -18.10 19.31 -41.54
N PRO A 35 -17.54 18.36 -42.30
CA PRO A 35 -16.92 17.20 -41.71
C PRO A 35 -15.80 17.63 -40.77
N PRO A 36 -15.62 16.99 -39.59
CA PRO A 36 -14.53 17.33 -38.67
C PRO A 36 -13.19 17.16 -39.40
N ALA A 37 -12.36 18.21 -39.34
CA ALA A 37 -10.98 18.12 -39.81
C ALA A 37 -10.28 16.95 -39.12
N PRO A 38 -9.44 16.18 -39.83
CA PRO A 38 -8.66 15.11 -39.20
C PRO A 38 -7.87 15.70 -38.05
N ALA A 39 -8.02 15.11 -36.86
CA ALA A 39 -7.26 15.50 -35.68
C ALA A 39 -5.77 15.49 -36.04
N ALA A 40 -5.11 16.63 -35.89
CA ALA A 40 -3.67 16.68 -36.03
C ALA A 40 -3.05 15.60 -35.08
N PRO A 41 -2.02 14.87 -35.56
CA PRO A 41 -1.33 13.91 -34.71
C PRO A 41 -0.85 14.66 -33.46
N SER A 42 -1.30 14.20 -32.28
CA SER A 42 -0.82 14.75 -31.02
C SER A 42 0.70 14.62 -31.02
N ALA A 43 1.40 15.76 -30.95
CA ALA A 43 2.84 15.76 -30.84
C ALA A 43 3.21 14.90 -29.64
N GLU A 44 3.92 13.82 -29.88
CA GLU A 44 4.44 12.94 -28.84
C GLU A 44 5.32 13.82 -27.95
N VAL A 45 4.87 14.07 -26.71
CA VAL A 45 5.62 14.91 -25.77
C VAL A 45 6.89 14.15 -25.45
N ALA A 46 8.03 14.68 -25.88
CA ALA A 46 9.33 14.06 -25.66
C ALA A 46 9.53 13.83 -24.15
N GLY A 47 9.85 12.60 -23.78
CA GLY A 47 10.13 12.21 -22.39
C GLY A 47 11.41 12.87 -21.86
N PRO A 48 11.77 12.62 -20.59
CA PRO A 48 12.96 13.19 -20.00
C PRO A 48 14.22 12.73 -20.73
N VAL A 49 15.15 13.65 -20.93
CA VAL A 49 16.47 13.33 -21.49
C VAL A 49 17.45 13.23 -20.33
N PHE A 50 17.92 12.01 -20.07
CA PHE A 50 18.98 11.79 -19.08
C PHE A 50 20.36 12.07 -19.67
N PRO A 51 21.29 12.65 -18.89
CA PRO A 51 22.67 12.82 -19.32
C PRO A 51 23.34 11.44 -19.50
N LYS A 52 24.31 11.36 -20.39
CA LYS A 52 25.09 10.14 -20.55
C LYS A 52 25.84 9.85 -19.25
N ALA A 53 25.71 8.63 -18.74
CA ALA A 53 26.45 8.21 -17.56
C ALA A 53 27.96 8.19 -17.84
N ASP A 54 28.76 8.72 -16.91
CA ASP A 54 30.22 8.71 -17.01
C ASP A 54 30.75 7.36 -16.46
N PRO A 55 31.56 6.61 -17.22
CA PRO A 55 32.16 5.37 -16.73
C PRO A 55 32.97 5.54 -15.44
N SER A 56 33.55 6.70 -15.17
CA SER A 56 34.30 7.00 -13.93
C SER A 56 33.41 7.06 -12.68
N ASP A 57 32.09 7.16 -12.85
CA ASP A 57 31.10 7.13 -11.76
C ASP A 57 30.72 5.68 -11.33
N PHE A 58 31.35 4.65 -11.89
CA PHE A 58 31.09 3.25 -11.57
C PHE A 58 32.35 2.60 -10.97
N THR A 59 32.68 2.98 -9.75
CA THR A 59 33.91 2.52 -9.06
C THR A 59 33.66 1.40 -8.05
N ALA A 60 32.42 1.13 -7.69
CA ALA A 60 32.07 0.07 -6.76
C ALA A 60 32.02 -1.30 -7.44
N ASP A 61 32.45 -2.33 -6.73
CA ASP A 61 32.42 -3.71 -7.22
C ASP A 61 31.02 -4.34 -7.08
N SER A 62 30.21 -3.82 -6.14
CA SER A 62 28.82 -4.25 -5.87
C SER A 62 28.05 -3.06 -5.28
N PRO A 63 26.72 -2.93 -5.63
CA PRO A 63 26.03 -3.68 -6.66
C PRO A 63 26.51 -3.32 -8.07
N THR A 64 26.29 -4.20 -9.03
CA THR A 64 26.47 -3.84 -10.45
C THR A 64 25.30 -2.99 -10.94
N LYS A 65 25.47 -2.34 -12.07
CA LYS A 65 24.40 -1.56 -12.72
C LYS A 65 23.17 -2.43 -12.99
N GLU A 66 23.39 -3.65 -13.49
CA GLU A 66 22.34 -4.61 -13.81
C GLU A 66 21.57 -5.07 -12.57
N GLN A 67 22.24 -5.20 -11.42
CA GLN A 67 21.59 -5.53 -10.14
C GLN A 67 20.70 -4.38 -9.67
N VAL A 68 21.16 -3.12 -9.81
CA VAL A 68 20.34 -1.96 -9.52
C VAL A 68 19.14 -1.86 -10.47
N GLU A 69 19.35 -2.06 -11.76
CA GLU A 69 18.27 -2.05 -12.75
C GLU A 69 17.24 -3.16 -12.49
N ALA A 70 17.68 -4.36 -12.12
CA ALA A 70 16.78 -5.46 -11.75
C ALA A 70 15.94 -5.11 -10.51
N PHE A 71 16.54 -4.48 -9.50
CA PHE A 71 15.81 -3.98 -8.33
C PHE A 71 14.79 -2.91 -8.70
N LEU A 72 15.17 -1.92 -9.52
CA LEU A 72 14.25 -0.87 -9.97
C LEU A 72 13.10 -1.46 -10.79
N GLN A 73 13.37 -2.42 -11.64
CA GLN A 73 12.38 -3.12 -12.43
C GLN A 73 11.42 -3.94 -11.54
N ALA A 74 11.92 -4.60 -10.50
CA ALA A 74 11.08 -5.30 -9.53
C ALA A 74 10.21 -4.34 -8.72
N SER A 75 10.76 -3.19 -8.34
CA SER A 75 10.08 -2.22 -7.48
C SER A 75 9.11 -1.31 -8.25
N TRP A 76 9.44 -0.88 -9.47
CA TRP A 76 8.72 0.15 -10.22
C TRP A 76 8.19 -0.28 -11.58
N GLY A 77 8.51 -1.50 -12.02
CA GLY A 77 8.12 -1.98 -13.34
C GLY A 77 6.61 -2.16 -13.55
N TYR A 78 5.80 -1.89 -12.51
CA TYR A 78 4.34 -1.81 -12.62
C TYR A 78 3.88 -0.50 -13.29
N ASP A 79 4.70 0.56 -13.26
CA ASP A 79 4.39 1.86 -13.84
C ASP A 79 5.08 1.96 -15.24
N PRO A 80 4.33 1.82 -16.33
CA PRO A 80 4.89 1.85 -17.68
C PRO A 80 5.38 3.24 -18.11
N ASN A 81 4.98 4.29 -17.38
CA ASN A 81 5.39 5.67 -17.68
C ASN A 81 6.69 6.06 -16.96
N ARG A 82 7.07 5.33 -15.92
CA ARG A 82 8.29 5.61 -15.19
C ARG A 82 9.51 5.20 -16.00
N VAL A 83 10.45 6.13 -16.11
CA VAL A 83 11.75 5.90 -16.74
C VAL A 83 12.86 6.25 -15.76
N TYR A 84 13.95 5.51 -15.83
CA TYR A 84 15.07 5.72 -14.91
C TYR A 84 16.39 5.40 -15.58
N GLN A 85 17.46 5.99 -15.05
CA GLN A 85 18.83 5.71 -15.44
C GLN A 85 19.73 5.65 -14.23
N VAL A 86 20.45 4.55 -14.06
CA VAL A 86 21.52 4.45 -13.07
C VAL A 86 22.71 5.26 -13.57
N THR A 87 23.06 6.32 -12.85
CA THR A 87 24.13 7.25 -13.27
C THR A 87 25.38 7.11 -12.45
N ARG A 88 25.29 6.51 -11.24
CA ARG A 88 26.44 6.46 -10.35
C ARG A 88 26.37 5.26 -9.40
N ILE A 89 27.48 4.54 -9.26
CA ILE A 89 27.67 3.49 -8.25
C ILE A 89 29.13 3.59 -7.77
N VAL A 90 29.35 4.26 -6.64
CA VAL A 90 30.69 4.53 -6.16
C VAL A 90 30.96 3.91 -4.79
N LYS A 91 32.20 3.51 -4.55
CA LYS A 91 32.69 3.08 -3.24
C LYS A 91 32.55 4.22 -2.23
N THR A 92 32.19 3.88 -1.00
CA THR A 92 32.24 4.83 0.12
C THR A 92 33.50 4.60 0.96
N ALA A 93 33.69 5.43 1.98
CA ALA A 93 34.75 5.23 2.96
C ALA A 93 34.55 3.97 3.81
N VAL A 94 33.31 3.42 3.85
CA VAL A 94 33.00 2.18 4.57
C VAL A 94 33.10 1.00 3.61
N PRO A 95 33.97 0.02 3.88
CA PRO A 95 34.13 -1.14 3.01
C PRO A 95 32.82 -1.88 2.75
N GLY A 96 32.55 -2.21 1.50
CA GLY A 96 31.36 -2.94 1.07
C GLY A 96 30.08 -2.11 0.95
N ILE A 97 30.08 -0.86 1.41
CA ILE A 97 28.94 0.05 1.21
C ILE A 97 29.19 0.88 -0.04
N SER A 98 28.19 0.91 -0.93
CA SER A 98 28.22 1.67 -2.17
C SER A 98 27.16 2.75 -2.19
N ASN A 99 27.51 3.94 -2.67
CA ASN A 99 26.55 5.01 -2.93
C ASN A 99 26.03 4.88 -4.36
N VAL A 100 24.72 4.80 -4.52
CA VAL A 100 24.01 4.64 -5.79
C VAL A 100 23.15 5.86 -6.06
N VAL A 101 23.24 6.40 -7.29
CA VAL A 101 22.39 7.50 -7.76
C VAL A 101 21.67 7.07 -9.01
N VAL A 102 20.36 7.27 -9.00
CA VAL A 102 19.45 6.96 -10.11
C VAL A 102 18.67 8.21 -10.46
N LEU A 103 18.69 8.62 -11.72
CA LEU A 103 17.78 9.64 -12.23
C LEU A 103 16.44 8.97 -12.56
N VAL A 104 15.37 9.66 -12.22
CA VAL A 104 13.98 9.18 -12.40
C VAL A 104 13.18 10.26 -13.10
N GLY A 105 12.31 9.85 -14.01
CA GLY A 105 11.38 10.75 -14.70
C GLY A 105 10.15 9.99 -15.18
N GLU A 106 9.28 10.69 -15.89
CA GLU A 106 8.06 10.12 -16.47
C GLU A 106 8.02 10.39 -17.97
N LYS A 107 7.58 9.43 -18.77
CA LYS A 107 7.31 9.63 -20.20
C LYS A 107 6.35 10.80 -20.37
N GLY A 108 6.63 11.65 -21.34
CA GLY A 108 5.80 12.84 -21.61
C GLY A 108 6.03 14.00 -20.67
N ARG A 109 6.95 13.91 -19.69
CA ARG A 109 7.38 15.02 -18.82
C ARG A 109 8.87 15.27 -18.99
N LYS A 110 9.29 16.53 -18.85
CA LYS A 110 10.71 16.92 -18.95
C LYS A 110 11.42 16.89 -17.59
N GLU A 111 10.66 16.97 -16.51
CA GLU A 111 11.17 17.01 -15.15
C GLU A 111 11.80 15.67 -14.77
N THR A 112 12.96 15.75 -14.14
CA THR A 112 13.67 14.59 -13.58
C THR A 112 13.95 14.81 -12.09
N GLY A 113 13.85 13.73 -11.32
CA GLY A 113 14.34 13.68 -9.94
C GLY A 113 15.55 12.79 -9.82
N ALA A 114 16.21 12.84 -8.67
CA ALA A 114 17.28 11.91 -8.32
C ALA A 114 16.90 11.11 -7.07
N LEU A 115 17.04 9.78 -7.16
CA LEU A 115 17.03 8.89 -6.01
C LEU A 115 18.47 8.55 -5.65
N GLN A 116 18.82 8.72 -4.38
CA GLN A 116 20.11 8.31 -3.84
C GLN A 116 19.90 7.33 -2.70
N PHE A 117 20.69 6.27 -2.68
CA PHE A 117 20.70 5.29 -1.60
C PHE A 117 22.06 4.66 -1.41
N PHE A 118 22.24 3.98 -0.28
CA PHE A 118 23.42 3.19 0.02
C PHE A 118 23.07 1.71 -0.05
N ALA A 119 23.73 0.97 -0.94
CA ALA A 119 23.61 -0.48 -0.97
C ALA A 119 24.53 -1.10 0.07
N LEU A 120 24.02 -2.08 0.82
CA LEU A 120 24.75 -2.78 1.86
C LEU A 120 25.54 -3.96 1.29
N PRO A 121 26.61 -4.42 1.98
CA PRO A 121 27.48 -5.47 1.51
C PRO A 121 26.82 -6.85 1.44
N ASP A 122 25.66 -7.04 2.07
CA ASP A 122 24.88 -8.28 2.02
C ASP A 122 24.18 -8.51 0.67
N GLY A 123 24.12 -7.48 -0.18
CA GLY A 123 23.44 -7.53 -1.48
C GLY A 123 21.91 -7.67 -1.40
N LYS A 124 21.33 -7.53 -0.20
CA LYS A 124 19.89 -7.73 0.07
C LYS A 124 19.20 -6.50 0.61
N HIS A 125 19.94 -5.53 1.14
CA HIS A 125 19.38 -4.34 1.74
C HIS A 125 20.01 -3.07 1.19
N LEU A 126 19.23 -2.00 1.21
CA LEU A 126 19.68 -0.64 0.96
C LEU A 126 19.20 0.30 2.08
N ILE A 127 19.87 1.43 2.21
CA ILE A 127 19.46 2.51 3.10
C ILE A 127 19.18 3.75 2.26
N THR A 128 17.99 4.31 2.41
CA THR A 128 17.60 5.61 1.85
C THR A 128 16.96 6.45 2.93
N ASN A 129 17.32 7.74 3.00
CA ASN A 129 16.91 8.63 4.09
C ASN A 129 17.18 8.01 5.46
N ASN A 130 16.15 7.56 6.16
CA ASN A 130 16.24 6.97 7.51
C ASN A 130 15.71 5.52 7.53
N GLU A 131 15.55 4.89 6.38
CA GLU A 131 14.93 3.59 6.25
C GLU A 131 15.88 2.57 5.63
N MET A 132 15.88 1.36 6.19
CA MET A 132 16.47 0.19 5.56
C MET A 132 15.38 -0.53 4.79
N LEU A 133 15.61 -0.71 3.49
CA LEU A 133 14.67 -1.34 2.57
C LEU A 133 15.28 -2.59 1.94
N PRO A 134 14.46 -3.58 1.55
CA PRO A 134 14.95 -4.72 0.81
C PRO A 134 15.47 -4.32 -0.57
N PHE A 135 16.51 -5.02 -1.04
CA PHE A 135 17.18 -4.80 -2.31
C PHE A 135 17.32 -6.10 -3.09
N GLY A 136 17.53 -6.03 -4.39
CA GLY A 136 17.74 -7.18 -5.26
C GLY A 136 16.60 -7.45 -6.25
N PRO A 137 16.68 -8.53 -7.03
CA PRO A 137 15.70 -8.83 -8.09
C PRO A 137 14.34 -9.29 -7.56
N ARG A 138 14.26 -9.73 -6.31
CA ARG A 138 13.02 -10.11 -5.62
C ARG A 138 12.97 -9.49 -4.23
N PRO A 139 12.85 -8.15 -4.13
CA PRO A 139 13.00 -7.42 -2.87
C PRO A 139 11.93 -7.77 -1.83
N TYR A 140 10.79 -8.29 -2.26
CA TYR A 140 9.65 -8.58 -1.36
C TYR A 140 9.53 -10.06 -0.98
N ALA A 141 10.48 -10.92 -1.38
CA ALA A 141 10.40 -12.36 -1.17
C ALA A 141 10.40 -12.75 0.32
N GLU A 142 11.17 -12.07 1.17
CA GLU A 142 11.23 -12.33 2.61
C GLU A 142 9.92 -11.95 3.30
N ASN A 143 9.36 -10.78 2.97
CA ASN A 143 8.05 -10.37 3.47
C ASN A 143 6.96 -11.35 3.05
N ARG A 144 6.99 -11.79 1.77
CA ARG A 144 6.05 -12.77 1.26
C ARG A 144 6.13 -14.09 2.02
N ALA A 145 7.34 -14.62 2.24
CA ALA A 145 7.53 -15.85 3.00
C ALA A 145 6.97 -15.71 4.42
N THR A 146 7.26 -14.60 5.09
CA THR A 146 6.75 -14.29 6.43
C THR A 146 5.23 -14.22 6.47
N LEU A 147 4.60 -13.58 5.47
CA LEU A 147 3.13 -13.49 5.39
C LEU A 147 2.50 -14.86 5.13
N VAL A 148 3.02 -15.63 4.18
CA VAL A 148 2.54 -16.99 3.86
C VAL A 148 2.57 -17.90 5.09
N GLU A 149 3.58 -17.76 5.96
CA GLU A 149 3.74 -18.55 7.18
C GLU A 149 2.88 -18.03 8.33
N ARG A 150 2.76 -16.71 8.49
CA ARG A 150 2.28 -16.10 9.73
C ARG A 150 0.98 -15.31 9.63
N ALA A 151 0.56 -14.92 8.43
CA ALA A 151 -0.74 -14.30 8.23
C ALA A 151 -1.81 -15.39 8.27
N VAL A 152 -2.42 -15.58 9.44
CA VAL A 152 -3.38 -16.65 9.73
C VAL A 152 -4.76 -16.12 10.12
N GLY A 153 -4.99 -14.83 9.87
CA GLY A 153 -6.28 -14.19 10.06
C GLY A 153 -7.36 -14.75 9.14
N PRO A 154 -8.60 -14.32 9.31
CA PRO A 154 -9.70 -14.71 8.43
C PRO A 154 -9.40 -14.40 6.97
N SER A 155 -9.77 -15.33 6.09
CA SER A 155 -9.43 -15.27 4.68
C SER A 155 -10.63 -15.44 3.76
N GLN A 156 -10.51 -14.91 2.54
CA GLN A 156 -11.50 -15.11 1.48
C GLN A 156 -10.85 -15.11 0.10
N GLY A 157 -11.62 -15.50 -0.92
CA GLY A 157 -11.16 -15.59 -2.30
C GLY A 157 -10.56 -16.96 -2.64
N GLY A 158 -9.51 -16.98 -3.44
CA GLY A 158 -8.88 -18.22 -3.90
C GLY A 158 -8.04 -18.91 -2.82
N ALA A 159 -7.95 -20.23 -2.90
CA ALA A 159 -7.09 -21.02 -2.00
C ALA A 159 -5.61 -20.98 -2.43
N SER A 160 -5.31 -20.63 -3.70
CA SER A 160 -3.96 -20.50 -4.20
C SER A 160 -3.33 -19.22 -3.69
N LYS A 161 -2.11 -19.34 -3.14
CA LYS A 161 -1.30 -18.20 -2.70
C LYS A 161 -0.45 -17.59 -3.83
N ASP A 162 -0.79 -17.83 -5.10
CA ASP A 162 -0.08 -17.23 -6.25
C ASP A 162 -0.23 -15.70 -6.24
N LEU A 163 -1.43 -15.22 -5.89
CA LEU A 163 -1.67 -13.83 -5.56
C LEU A 163 -2.17 -13.77 -4.12
N GLU A 164 -1.28 -13.42 -3.20
CA GLU A 164 -1.60 -13.22 -1.80
C GLU A 164 -1.72 -11.73 -1.49
N ILE A 165 -2.84 -11.35 -0.92
CA ILE A 165 -3.13 -9.99 -0.49
C ILE A 165 -3.43 -10.03 1.00
N VAL A 166 -2.65 -9.31 1.81
CA VAL A 166 -2.85 -9.24 3.26
C VAL A 166 -3.12 -7.79 3.64
N GLU A 167 -4.25 -7.54 4.26
CA GLU A 167 -4.62 -6.24 4.79
C GLU A 167 -4.35 -6.19 6.30
N PHE A 168 -3.63 -5.18 6.76
CA PHE A 168 -3.55 -4.82 8.17
C PHE A 168 -4.48 -3.62 8.42
N ALA A 169 -5.49 -3.82 9.24
CA ALA A 169 -6.53 -2.83 9.47
C ALA A 169 -6.95 -2.73 10.94
N ASP A 170 -7.54 -1.59 11.27
CA ASP A 170 -8.06 -1.24 12.59
C ASP A 170 -9.54 -0.88 12.47
N PHE A 171 -10.39 -1.59 13.18
CA PHE A 171 -11.84 -1.38 13.13
C PHE A 171 -12.29 0.02 13.56
N GLN A 172 -11.49 0.73 14.34
CA GLN A 172 -11.80 2.10 14.78
C GLN A 172 -11.13 3.18 13.93
N CYS A 173 -10.21 2.80 13.01
CA CYS A 173 -9.54 3.73 12.12
C CYS A 173 -10.50 4.25 11.03
N PRO A 174 -10.74 5.57 10.93
CA PRO A 174 -11.64 6.11 9.90
C PRO A 174 -11.11 5.86 8.48
N HIS A 175 -9.80 5.87 8.30
CA HIS A 175 -9.17 5.59 7.01
C HIS A 175 -9.33 4.13 6.57
N CYS A 176 -9.41 3.17 7.52
CA CYS A 176 -9.74 1.80 7.19
C CYS A 176 -11.18 1.69 6.66
N LYS A 177 -12.13 2.41 7.28
CA LYS A 177 -13.49 2.49 6.77
C LYS A 177 -13.54 3.09 5.36
N ASP A 178 -12.83 4.20 5.13
CA ASP A 178 -12.78 4.87 3.83
C ASP A 178 -12.13 4.00 2.74
N ALA A 179 -11.27 3.06 3.12
CA ALA A 179 -10.61 2.13 2.22
C ALA A 179 -11.49 0.93 1.79
N GLN A 180 -12.55 0.61 2.55
CA GLN A 180 -13.39 -0.57 2.29
C GLN A 180 -13.92 -0.68 0.84
N PRO A 181 -14.40 0.40 0.19
CA PRO A 181 -14.80 0.32 -1.23
C PRO A 181 -13.67 -0.12 -2.15
N THR A 182 -12.42 0.30 -1.86
CA THR A 182 -11.24 -0.10 -2.63
C THR A 182 -10.91 -1.57 -2.40
N VAL A 183 -10.95 -2.05 -1.15
CA VAL A 183 -10.74 -3.46 -0.80
C VAL A 183 -11.78 -4.35 -1.47
N GLN A 184 -13.07 -3.99 -1.39
CA GLN A 184 -14.15 -4.74 -2.05
C GLN A 184 -13.99 -4.78 -3.56
N LYS A 185 -13.50 -3.69 -4.15
CA LYS A 185 -13.22 -3.65 -5.59
C LYS A 185 -12.05 -4.56 -5.96
N ILE A 186 -11.00 -4.64 -5.16
CA ILE A 186 -9.89 -5.59 -5.35
C ILE A 186 -10.43 -7.02 -5.32
N LEU A 187 -11.23 -7.37 -4.32
CA LEU A 187 -11.81 -8.72 -4.18
C LEU A 187 -12.72 -9.08 -5.37
N THR A 188 -13.44 -8.11 -5.92
CA THR A 188 -14.29 -8.29 -7.10
C THR A 188 -13.48 -8.49 -8.38
N ASP A 189 -12.46 -7.66 -8.59
CA ASP A 189 -11.64 -7.70 -9.81
C ASP A 189 -10.62 -8.88 -9.79
N TYR A 190 -10.27 -9.39 -8.61
CA TYR A 190 -9.32 -10.49 -8.41
C TYR A 190 -9.90 -11.62 -7.53
N PRO A 191 -10.96 -12.30 -7.95
CA PRO A 191 -11.67 -13.30 -7.13
C PRO A 191 -10.81 -14.52 -6.77
N ASN A 192 -9.72 -14.75 -7.51
CA ASN A 192 -8.77 -15.83 -7.23
C ASN A 192 -7.63 -15.42 -6.30
N ALA A 193 -7.56 -14.14 -5.89
CA ALA A 193 -6.59 -13.73 -4.88
C ALA A 193 -6.91 -14.39 -3.54
N HIS A 194 -5.88 -14.85 -2.84
CA HIS A 194 -5.99 -15.24 -1.44
C HIS A 194 -5.88 -13.98 -0.59
N PHE A 195 -7.01 -13.50 -0.08
CA PHE A 195 -7.08 -12.31 0.77
C PHE A 195 -7.12 -12.72 2.24
N VAL A 196 -6.26 -12.12 3.06
CA VAL A 196 -6.20 -12.33 4.51
C VAL A 196 -6.35 -10.99 5.22
N PHE A 197 -7.20 -10.95 6.24
CA PHE A 197 -7.34 -9.80 7.13
C PHE A 197 -6.54 -10.01 8.41
N GLU A 198 -5.67 -9.09 8.74
CA GLU A 198 -4.89 -9.07 9.97
C GLU A 198 -5.26 -7.84 10.82
N SER A 199 -5.64 -8.06 12.07
CA SER A 199 -6.00 -6.96 12.97
C SER A 199 -4.76 -6.19 13.43
N PHE A 200 -4.74 -4.88 13.22
CA PHE A 200 -3.69 -4.01 13.75
C PHE A 200 -4.29 -2.83 14.54
N PRO A 201 -4.84 -3.09 15.74
CA PRO A 201 -5.40 -2.06 16.59
C PRO A 201 -4.33 -1.05 17.01
N LEU A 202 -4.55 0.23 16.65
CA LEU A 202 -3.63 1.31 16.96
C LEU A 202 -3.83 1.81 18.39
N PRO A 203 -2.76 2.17 19.12
CA PRO A 203 -2.85 2.57 20.54
C PRO A 203 -3.75 3.78 20.82
N GLN A 204 -3.93 4.67 19.86
CA GLN A 204 -4.77 5.86 19.96
C GLN A 204 -6.27 5.55 19.78
N HIS A 205 -6.65 4.34 19.42
CA HIS A 205 -8.02 3.90 19.20
C HIS A 205 -8.48 2.99 20.35
N PRO A 206 -9.18 3.53 21.37
CA PRO A 206 -9.44 2.82 22.62
C PRO A 206 -10.31 1.57 22.48
N GLN A 207 -11.17 1.48 21.44
CA GLN A 207 -12.02 0.32 21.19
C GLN A 207 -11.48 -0.65 20.16
N ALA A 208 -10.37 -0.32 19.49
CA ALA A 208 -9.83 -1.10 18.39
C ALA A 208 -9.44 -2.53 18.79
N PHE A 209 -8.76 -2.68 19.94
CA PHE A 209 -8.38 -3.99 20.46
C PHE A 209 -9.60 -4.84 20.81
N ARG A 210 -10.62 -4.25 21.45
CA ARG A 210 -11.87 -4.94 21.76
C ARG A 210 -12.57 -5.41 20.50
N ALA A 211 -12.69 -4.55 19.50
CA ALA A 211 -13.29 -4.88 18.21
C ALA A 211 -12.52 -6.00 17.50
N ALA A 212 -11.18 -5.98 17.53
CA ALA A 212 -10.34 -7.03 16.98
C ALA A 212 -10.56 -8.39 17.71
N ALA A 213 -10.61 -8.39 19.05
CA ALA A 213 -10.86 -9.59 19.84
C ALA A 213 -12.25 -10.19 19.58
N TYR A 214 -13.27 -9.34 19.37
CA TYR A 214 -14.60 -9.78 18.92
C TYR A 214 -14.52 -10.45 17.55
N GLY A 215 -13.80 -9.84 16.58
CA GLY A 215 -13.60 -10.39 15.25
C GLY A 215 -12.93 -11.77 15.28
N VAL A 216 -11.87 -11.95 16.08
CA VAL A 216 -11.23 -13.23 16.31
C VAL A 216 -12.25 -14.28 16.78
N CYS A 217 -13.14 -13.93 17.71
CA CYS A 217 -14.13 -14.83 18.25
C CYS A 217 -15.28 -15.11 17.27
N VAL A 218 -15.68 -14.13 16.46
CA VAL A 218 -16.64 -14.34 15.37
C VAL A 218 -16.08 -15.34 14.35
N ALA A 219 -14.81 -15.17 13.94
CA ALA A 219 -14.14 -16.12 13.05
C ALA A 219 -14.05 -17.53 13.67
N LYS A 220 -13.69 -17.62 14.95
CA LYS A 220 -13.59 -18.90 15.67
C LYS A 220 -14.92 -19.66 15.76
N LEU A 221 -16.03 -18.94 15.93
CA LEU A 221 -17.36 -19.53 16.14
C LEU A 221 -18.13 -19.74 14.83
N GLY A 222 -17.95 -18.86 13.83
CA GLY A 222 -18.74 -18.84 12.62
C GLY A 222 -17.93 -18.97 11.32
N GLY A 223 -16.60 -19.04 11.42
CA GLY A 223 -15.71 -19.12 10.27
C GLY A 223 -15.48 -17.78 9.56
N ASP A 224 -14.72 -17.84 8.48
CA ASP A 224 -14.26 -16.65 7.75
C ASP A 224 -15.42 -15.82 7.21
N LYS A 225 -16.45 -16.46 6.66
CA LYS A 225 -17.63 -15.71 6.17
C LYS A 225 -18.28 -14.87 7.26
N ALA A 226 -18.47 -15.45 8.46
CA ALA A 226 -19.04 -14.70 9.58
C ALA A 226 -18.16 -13.52 9.99
N PHE A 227 -16.83 -13.71 9.93
CA PHE A 227 -15.90 -12.61 10.18
C PHE A 227 -16.08 -11.45 9.19
N PHE A 228 -16.17 -11.71 7.88
CA PHE A 228 -16.34 -10.64 6.89
C PHE A 228 -17.72 -9.97 6.96
N ASP A 229 -18.76 -10.71 7.37
CA ASP A 229 -20.07 -10.11 7.69
C ASP A 229 -19.96 -9.18 8.94
N TYR A 230 -19.19 -9.58 9.95
CA TYR A 230 -18.88 -8.77 11.12
C TYR A 230 -18.05 -7.54 10.76
N ASP A 231 -16.98 -7.70 10.00
CA ASP A 231 -16.10 -6.63 9.51
C ASP A 231 -16.90 -5.52 8.83
N ALA A 232 -17.69 -5.87 7.83
CA ALA A 232 -18.56 -4.94 7.12
C ALA A 232 -19.54 -4.20 8.07
N ALA A 233 -20.13 -4.94 9.03
CA ALA A 233 -21.09 -4.37 9.97
C ALA A 233 -20.43 -3.42 10.99
N VAL A 234 -19.20 -3.70 11.42
CA VAL A 234 -18.45 -2.80 12.32
C VAL A 234 -18.09 -1.52 11.59
N TYR A 235 -17.56 -1.58 10.36
CA TYR A 235 -17.26 -0.37 9.59
C TYR A 235 -18.51 0.44 9.25
N GLU A 236 -19.66 -0.21 8.98
CA GLU A 236 -20.93 0.49 8.80
C GLU A 236 -21.29 1.30 10.07
N GLY A 237 -21.22 0.66 11.23
CA GLY A 237 -21.53 1.24 12.54
C GLY A 237 -20.39 1.98 13.24
N GLN A 238 -19.23 2.19 12.60
CA GLN A 238 -17.98 2.62 13.22
C GLN A 238 -18.08 3.85 14.12
N ALA A 239 -18.98 4.80 13.79
CA ALA A 239 -19.19 6.00 14.61
C ALA A 239 -19.59 5.65 16.06
N GLY A 240 -20.24 4.51 16.29
CA GLY A 240 -20.58 4.03 17.63
C GLY A 240 -19.38 3.63 18.48
N LEU A 241 -18.21 3.39 17.87
CA LEU A 241 -16.98 3.06 18.60
C LEU A 241 -16.35 4.27 19.33
N ALA A 242 -16.95 5.45 19.23
CA ALA A 242 -16.45 6.66 19.89
C ALA A 242 -16.58 6.62 21.42
N THR A 243 -17.48 5.80 21.98
CA THR A 243 -17.72 5.65 23.41
C THR A 243 -17.79 4.16 23.81
N ASP A 244 -17.55 3.83 25.07
CA ASP A 244 -17.64 2.46 25.57
C ASP A 244 -19.04 1.86 25.43
N GLU A 245 -20.09 2.65 25.72
CA GLU A 245 -21.48 2.22 25.56
C GLU A 245 -21.83 2.01 24.08
N GLY A 246 -21.51 2.98 23.24
CA GLY A 246 -21.72 2.89 21.79
C GLY A 246 -20.97 1.73 21.18
N ALA A 247 -19.73 1.46 21.60
CA ALA A 247 -18.93 0.32 21.15
C ALA A 247 -19.62 -1.01 21.52
N THR A 248 -20.16 -1.13 22.74
CA THR A 248 -20.90 -2.33 23.15
C THR A 248 -22.09 -2.60 22.24
N LEU A 249 -22.90 -1.56 21.94
CA LEU A 249 -24.05 -1.68 21.06
C LEU A 249 -23.65 -2.02 19.62
N THR A 250 -22.64 -1.35 19.10
CA THR A 250 -22.13 -1.55 17.74
C THR A 250 -21.58 -2.95 17.54
N LEU A 251 -20.70 -3.40 18.44
CA LEU A 251 -20.08 -4.73 18.34
C LEU A 251 -21.12 -5.85 18.49
N ASN A 252 -22.05 -5.73 19.42
CA ASN A 252 -23.12 -6.72 19.60
C ASN A 252 -24.06 -6.77 18.38
N SER A 253 -24.37 -5.61 17.77
CA SER A 253 -25.14 -5.53 16.53
C SER A 253 -24.39 -6.21 15.38
N ALA A 254 -23.08 -5.94 15.24
CA ALA A 254 -22.25 -6.55 14.20
C ALA A 254 -22.13 -8.09 14.37
N VAL A 255 -21.95 -8.57 15.60
CA VAL A 255 -21.97 -10.00 15.92
C VAL A 255 -23.29 -10.66 15.52
N THR A 256 -24.42 -10.01 15.81
CA THR A 256 -25.75 -10.50 15.44
C THR A 256 -25.93 -10.54 13.91
N LYS A 257 -25.46 -9.50 13.19
CA LYS A 257 -25.48 -9.47 11.72
C LYS A 257 -24.62 -10.60 11.13
N ALA A 258 -23.52 -10.96 11.78
CA ALA A 258 -22.66 -12.07 11.43
C ALA A 258 -23.24 -13.46 11.80
N GLY A 259 -24.48 -13.51 12.32
CA GLY A 259 -25.16 -14.74 12.70
C GLY A 259 -24.63 -15.41 13.98
N GLN A 260 -23.92 -14.66 14.84
CA GLN A 260 -23.35 -15.16 16.07
C GLN A 260 -24.08 -14.63 17.31
N ASP A 261 -23.88 -15.29 18.44
CA ASP A 261 -24.42 -14.89 19.74
C ASP A 261 -23.51 -13.87 20.42
N PRO A 262 -23.96 -12.63 20.66
CA PRO A 262 -23.14 -11.58 21.28
C PRO A 262 -22.57 -11.96 22.64
N ALA A 263 -23.32 -12.70 23.48
CA ALA A 263 -22.83 -13.09 24.79
C ALA A 263 -21.67 -14.09 24.68
N LYS A 264 -21.76 -15.06 23.77
CA LYS A 264 -20.69 -16.03 23.54
C LYS A 264 -19.44 -15.37 22.94
N VAL A 265 -19.61 -14.43 22.01
CA VAL A 265 -18.48 -13.70 21.41
C VAL A 265 -17.83 -12.81 22.47
N GLU A 266 -18.61 -12.12 23.30
CA GLU A 266 -18.06 -11.31 24.39
C GLU A 266 -17.27 -12.14 25.41
N GLU A 267 -17.79 -13.30 25.82
CA GLU A 267 -17.07 -14.21 26.70
C GLU A 267 -15.77 -14.71 26.07
N CYS A 268 -15.82 -15.16 24.82
CA CYS A 268 -14.65 -15.57 24.06
C CYS A 268 -13.60 -14.44 23.94
N SER A 269 -14.02 -13.22 23.66
CA SER A 269 -13.11 -12.07 23.44
C SER A 269 -12.26 -11.70 24.67
N LYS A 270 -12.67 -12.15 25.85
CA LYS A 270 -11.96 -11.94 27.12
C LYS A 270 -10.95 -13.03 27.42
N THR A 271 -10.88 -14.08 26.59
CA THR A 271 -9.96 -15.19 26.81
C THR A 271 -8.50 -14.83 26.48
N PRO A 272 -7.52 -15.49 27.14
CA PRO A 272 -6.11 -15.31 26.78
C PRO A 272 -5.80 -15.68 25.33
N GLU A 273 -6.53 -16.65 24.74
CA GLU A 273 -6.34 -17.07 23.35
C GLU A 273 -6.74 -15.97 22.36
N ALA A 274 -7.90 -15.35 22.57
CA ALA A 274 -8.35 -14.24 21.71
C ALA A 274 -7.35 -13.07 21.78
N LYS A 275 -6.88 -12.75 23.00
CA LYS A 275 -5.82 -11.73 23.17
C LYS A 275 -4.54 -12.11 22.44
N ALA A 276 -4.07 -13.35 22.62
CA ALA A 276 -2.82 -13.82 21.99
C ALA A 276 -2.90 -13.80 20.45
N THR A 277 -4.08 -14.07 19.88
CA THR A 277 -4.30 -13.97 18.43
C THR A 277 -4.15 -12.53 17.93
N VAL A 278 -4.79 -11.56 18.61
CA VAL A 278 -4.63 -10.13 18.25
C VAL A 278 -3.19 -9.66 18.45
N ASP A 279 -2.56 -10.04 19.57
CA ASP A 279 -1.15 -9.70 19.83
C ASP A 279 -0.20 -10.31 18.78
N GLY A 280 -0.51 -11.50 18.27
CA GLY A 280 0.24 -12.16 17.19
C GLY A 280 0.16 -11.38 15.89
N SER A 281 -1.03 -10.91 15.51
CA SER A 281 -1.24 -10.05 14.34
C SER A 281 -0.51 -8.71 14.49
N VAL A 282 -0.59 -8.08 15.67
CA VAL A 282 0.16 -6.85 15.98
C VAL A 282 1.67 -7.08 15.88
N LYS A 283 2.15 -8.23 16.38
CA LYS A 283 3.57 -8.58 16.26
C LYS A 283 3.99 -8.77 14.81
N LEU A 284 3.18 -9.46 14.01
CA LEU A 284 3.43 -9.64 12.58
C LEU A 284 3.52 -8.29 11.85
N ALA A 285 2.58 -7.38 12.12
CA ALA A 285 2.60 -6.03 11.57
C ALA A 285 3.91 -5.30 11.87
N ARG A 286 4.34 -5.33 13.14
CA ARG A 286 5.61 -4.69 13.57
C ARG A 286 6.85 -5.32 12.93
N ASP A 287 6.90 -6.65 12.84
CA ASP A 287 8.01 -7.39 12.21
C ASP A 287 8.14 -7.03 10.73
N LEU A 288 7.02 -6.66 10.07
CA LEU A 288 6.93 -6.22 8.68
C LEU A 288 7.01 -4.68 8.51
N ASN A 289 7.34 -3.94 9.58
CA ASN A 289 7.44 -2.47 9.61
C ASN A 289 6.13 -1.75 9.24
N VAL A 290 4.96 -2.37 9.50
CA VAL A 290 3.66 -1.71 9.40
C VAL A 290 3.51 -0.77 10.61
N ASN A 291 3.28 0.52 10.35
CA ASN A 291 3.19 1.57 11.38
C ASN A 291 1.92 2.43 11.29
N GLU A 292 1.10 2.18 10.28
CA GLU A 292 -0.18 2.87 10.05
C GLU A 292 -1.23 1.90 9.46
N THR A 293 -2.49 2.30 9.45
CA THR A 293 -3.59 1.56 8.85
C THR A 293 -4.44 2.48 7.97
N PRO A 294 -5.05 1.97 6.88
CA PRO A 294 -4.92 0.61 6.34
C PRO A 294 -3.60 0.39 5.59
N TRP A 295 -3.00 -0.77 5.75
CA TRP A 295 -1.79 -1.19 5.05
C TRP A 295 -2.05 -2.48 4.28
N LEU A 296 -1.63 -2.52 3.03
CA LEU A 296 -1.85 -3.67 2.16
C LEU A 296 -0.51 -4.28 1.72
N PHE A 297 -0.41 -5.60 1.79
CA PHE A 297 0.65 -6.34 1.12
C PHE A 297 0.12 -7.04 -0.12
N ILE A 298 0.85 -6.93 -1.22
CA ILE A 298 0.59 -7.65 -2.49
C ILE A 298 1.82 -8.50 -2.77
N ASN A 299 1.72 -9.81 -2.61
CA ASN A 299 2.85 -10.74 -2.77
C ASN A 299 4.11 -10.27 -2.00
N GLY A 300 3.93 -9.81 -0.76
CA GLY A 300 5.01 -9.32 0.11
C GLY A 300 5.39 -7.85 -0.08
N ARG A 301 4.91 -7.17 -1.13
CA ARG A 301 5.10 -5.74 -1.29
C ARG A 301 4.14 -4.96 -0.41
N GLY A 302 4.64 -4.30 0.62
CA GLY A 302 3.85 -3.44 1.50
C GLY A 302 3.59 -2.06 0.89
N ILE A 303 2.38 -1.57 1.04
CA ILE A 303 1.96 -0.22 0.61
C ILE A 303 0.94 0.36 1.60
N PRO A 304 1.04 1.63 1.98
CA PRO A 304 -0.07 2.32 2.63
C PRO A 304 -1.20 2.43 1.61
N LEU A 305 -2.42 2.07 2.02
CA LEU A 305 -3.56 2.13 1.08
C LEU A 305 -4.08 3.56 0.89
N LEU A 306 -3.76 4.46 1.82
CA LEU A 306 -4.12 5.87 1.72
C LEU A 306 -3.42 6.58 0.57
N GLY A 307 -4.20 7.30 -0.24
CA GLY A 307 -3.68 8.13 -1.33
C GLY A 307 -3.24 7.37 -2.57
N VAL A 308 -3.33 6.03 -2.58
CA VAL A 308 -3.05 5.24 -3.77
C VAL A 308 -4.33 5.09 -4.58
N ASN A 309 -4.31 5.54 -5.85
CA ASN A 309 -5.46 5.36 -6.73
C ASN A 309 -5.59 3.90 -7.19
N TYR A 310 -6.82 3.51 -7.52
CA TYR A 310 -7.13 2.13 -7.87
C TYR A 310 -6.40 1.62 -9.12
N ASP A 311 -6.16 2.47 -10.12
CA ASP A 311 -5.44 2.05 -11.34
C ASP A 311 -3.98 1.70 -11.04
N THR A 312 -3.34 2.44 -10.14
CA THR A 312 -2.00 2.11 -9.64
C THR A 312 -2.01 0.77 -8.89
N LEU A 313 -3.02 0.51 -8.04
CA LEU A 313 -3.18 -0.79 -7.36
C LEU A 313 -3.33 -1.93 -8.36
N LYS A 314 -4.15 -1.76 -9.40
CA LYS A 314 -4.30 -2.76 -10.47
C LYS A 314 -2.99 -3.06 -11.17
N GLN A 315 -2.21 -2.04 -11.49
CA GLN A 315 -0.89 -2.21 -12.12
C GLN A 315 0.06 -2.99 -11.20
N MET A 316 0.08 -2.67 -9.90
CA MET A 316 0.87 -3.39 -8.90
C MET A 316 0.44 -4.85 -8.79
N ILE A 317 -0.86 -5.13 -8.64
CA ILE A 317 -1.41 -6.49 -8.53
C ILE A 317 -1.06 -7.29 -9.79
N SER A 318 -1.31 -6.74 -10.98
CA SER A 318 -1.00 -7.41 -12.25
C SER A 318 0.48 -7.73 -12.38
N ARG A 319 1.36 -6.84 -11.96
CA ARG A 319 2.81 -7.02 -11.99
C ARG A 319 3.26 -8.13 -11.04
N HIS A 320 2.80 -8.10 -9.79
CA HIS A 320 3.24 -9.02 -8.75
C HIS A 320 2.62 -10.42 -8.90
N SER A 321 1.43 -10.54 -9.49
CA SER A 321 0.85 -11.84 -9.81
C SER A 321 1.61 -12.57 -10.93
N SER A 322 2.24 -11.84 -11.85
CA SER A 322 2.97 -12.45 -12.98
C SER A 322 4.45 -12.77 -12.68
N ASN A 323 5.09 -11.99 -11.78
CA ASN A 323 6.55 -12.08 -11.57
C ASN A 323 6.96 -12.76 -10.27
N ASP A 324 6.10 -12.74 -9.25
CA ASP A 324 6.38 -13.23 -7.92
C ASP A 324 5.60 -14.51 -7.59
N GLY A 325 5.27 -15.31 -8.63
CA GLY A 325 4.64 -16.62 -8.48
C GLY A 325 5.36 -17.51 -7.45
N PRO A 326 4.75 -18.62 -6.99
CA PRO A 326 5.30 -19.42 -5.90
C PRO A 326 6.74 -19.79 -6.20
N THR A 327 7.61 -19.58 -5.23
CA THR A 327 8.96 -20.11 -5.24
C THR A 327 8.82 -21.64 -5.24
N LYS A 328 9.13 -22.26 -6.38
CA LYS A 328 9.29 -23.72 -6.45
C LYS A 328 10.45 -24.15 -5.56
#